data_152fbf1a329eb38b15a3db92cb8ad35e
#
_entry.id   152fbf1a329eb38b15a3db92cb8ad35e
#
_cell.length_a   1.000
_cell.length_b   1.000
_cell.length_c   1.000
_cell.angle_alpha   90.00
_cell.angle_beta   90.00
_cell.angle_gamma   90.00
#
_symmetry.space_group_name_H-M   'P 1'
#
loop_
_entity.id
_entity.type
_entity.pdbx_description
1 polymer ?
#
loop_
_entity_poly.entity_id
_entity_poly.type
_entity_poly.pdbx_seq_one_letter_code
_entity_poly.pdbx_strand_id
1 'polypeptide(L)'
;MQTGKQSVTFSNPVYITHAASVVGSKEGQGPLGNQFDLVVKDDMLHQDSWEEAESAFQKKAVDIVMEKANTNPALIDLLLAGDLLGQSIASSFGTADFPVPHIGLYGACSTCGLTLLNGASWIAGGHAKKVICVTSSHFASAEKEFRFPLAYGNQRPESSTWTVTGSGAFLLSGKPDKIANISSNKSNSNKQTSSISADKCNSIKNVRN
;
A
#
# COMPACT_ATOMS: atom_id res chain seq x y z
N MET A 1 12.15 -23.80 -3.62
CA MET A 1 12.01 -25.17 -3.03
C MET A 1 11.40 -25.06 -1.64
N GLN A 2 10.51 -25.95 -1.26
CA GLN A 2 10.00 -25.99 0.11
C GLN A 2 11.11 -26.41 1.07
N THR A 3 11.25 -25.69 2.18
CA THR A 3 12.25 -25.97 3.21
C THR A 3 11.52 -26.21 4.53
N GLY A 4 11.61 -27.42 5.06
CA GLY A 4 10.79 -27.82 6.19
C GLY A 4 9.30 -27.90 5.85
N LYS A 5 8.42 -27.62 6.83
CA LYS A 5 6.96 -27.73 6.66
C LYS A 5 6.26 -26.44 6.22
N GLN A 6 6.86 -25.26 6.48
CA GLN A 6 6.17 -23.97 6.41
C GLN A 6 7.01 -22.87 5.74
N SER A 7 8.16 -23.21 5.16
CA SER A 7 9.05 -22.23 4.55
C SER A 7 9.32 -22.54 3.09
N VAL A 8 9.54 -21.49 2.31
CA VAL A 8 9.94 -21.58 0.92
C VAL A 8 11.26 -20.86 0.74
N THR A 9 12.22 -21.52 0.10
CA THR A 9 13.51 -20.93 -0.27
C THR A 9 13.56 -20.80 -1.79
N PHE A 10 13.91 -19.63 -2.27
CA PHE A 10 14.10 -19.36 -3.69
C PHE A 10 15.57 -19.60 -4.09
N SER A 11 15.77 -20.31 -5.21
CA SER A 11 17.12 -20.54 -5.76
C SER A 11 17.72 -19.25 -6.28
N ASN A 12 16.88 -18.38 -6.87
CA ASN A 12 17.28 -17.06 -7.31
C ASN A 12 16.88 -16.05 -6.20
N PRO A 13 17.80 -15.23 -5.73
CA PRO A 13 17.52 -14.27 -4.68
C PRO A 13 16.54 -13.20 -5.15
N VAL A 14 15.65 -12.79 -4.26
CA VAL A 14 14.71 -11.68 -4.49
C VAL A 14 14.89 -10.67 -3.37
N TYR A 15 14.91 -9.40 -3.73
CA TYR A 15 15.18 -8.31 -2.81
C TYR A 15 13.97 -7.38 -2.72
N ILE A 16 13.63 -6.96 -1.50
CA ILE A 16 12.80 -5.77 -1.29
C ILE A 16 13.74 -4.58 -1.41
N THR A 17 13.66 -3.85 -2.50
CA THR A 17 14.58 -2.74 -2.78
C THR A 17 14.10 -1.43 -2.18
N HIS A 18 12.80 -1.19 -2.21
CA HIS A 18 12.17 0.00 -1.67
C HIS A 18 10.86 -0.36 -0.97
N ALA A 19 10.49 0.46 -0.01
CA ALA A 19 9.22 0.37 0.68
C ALA A 19 8.64 1.77 0.91
N ALA A 20 7.31 1.86 0.96
CA ALA A 20 6.59 3.07 1.29
C ALA A 20 5.44 2.77 2.23
N SER A 21 5.11 3.74 3.08
CA SER A 21 4.04 3.66 4.05
C SER A 21 3.25 4.96 4.10
N VAL A 22 1.93 4.84 3.94
CA VAL A 22 0.98 5.95 4.06
C VAL A 22 -0.03 5.57 5.12
N VAL A 23 -0.21 6.38 6.14
CA VAL A 23 -1.08 6.04 7.26
C VAL A 23 -2.01 7.18 7.63
N GLY A 24 -3.07 6.83 8.35
CA GLY A 24 -4.05 7.76 8.87
C GLY A 24 -3.57 8.59 10.05
N SER A 25 -4.43 9.51 10.47
CA SER A 25 -4.15 10.46 11.54
C SER A 25 -3.90 9.77 12.89
N LYS A 26 -4.64 8.71 13.18
CA LYS A 26 -4.51 7.94 14.42
C LYS A 26 -3.18 7.19 14.50
N GLU A 27 -2.77 6.56 13.42
CA GLU A 27 -1.49 5.84 13.33
C GLU A 27 -0.32 6.81 13.48
N GLY A 28 -0.47 8.03 12.95
CA GLY A 28 0.52 9.11 13.12
C GLY A 28 0.72 9.55 14.56
N GLN A 29 -0.27 9.37 15.44
CA GLN A 29 -0.17 9.68 16.87
C GLN A 29 0.49 8.55 17.67
N GLY A 30 0.69 7.40 17.05
CA GLY A 30 1.31 6.24 17.67
C GLY A 30 2.84 6.38 17.83
N PRO A 31 3.48 5.41 18.50
CA PRO A 31 4.92 5.47 18.78
C PRO A 31 5.79 5.41 17.52
N LEU A 32 5.26 4.94 16.40
CA LEU A 32 5.93 4.86 15.10
C LEU A 32 5.54 6.01 14.15
N GLY A 33 4.77 6.99 14.60
CA GLY A 33 4.23 8.05 13.75
C GLY A 33 5.28 8.81 12.93
N ASN A 34 6.48 8.99 13.47
CA ASN A 34 7.60 9.65 12.80
C ASN A 34 8.41 8.73 11.86
N GLN A 35 8.05 7.47 11.74
CA GLN A 35 8.71 6.48 10.85
C GLN A 35 7.98 6.32 9.53
N PHE A 36 6.70 6.72 9.45
CA PHE A 36 5.92 6.61 8.22
C PHE A 36 6.33 7.66 7.20
N ASP A 37 6.26 7.31 5.92
CA ASP A 37 6.61 8.23 4.84
C ASP A 37 5.59 9.36 4.71
N LEU A 38 4.32 9.04 4.92
CA LEU A 38 3.24 10.02 4.90
C LEU A 38 2.21 9.71 5.98
N VAL A 39 1.95 10.67 6.84
CA VAL A 39 0.82 10.67 7.76
C VAL A 39 -0.20 11.67 7.25
N VAL A 40 -1.40 11.21 6.91
CA VAL A 40 -2.48 12.08 6.46
C VAL A 40 -3.26 12.62 7.64
N LYS A 41 -3.76 13.85 7.52
CA LYS A 41 -4.58 14.49 8.57
C LYS A 41 -6.05 14.13 8.47
N ASP A 42 -6.50 13.89 7.24
CA ASP A 42 -7.88 13.52 6.92
C ASP A 42 -7.87 12.07 6.40
N ASP A 43 -8.42 11.15 7.20
CA ASP A 43 -8.47 9.73 6.88
C ASP A 43 -9.39 9.43 5.67
N MET A 44 -10.22 10.38 5.26
CA MET A 44 -11.03 10.31 4.05
C MET A 44 -10.26 10.72 2.79
N LEU A 45 -9.13 11.39 2.90
CA LEU A 45 -8.36 11.92 1.76
C LEU A 45 -9.24 12.69 0.76
N HIS A 46 -10.26 13.38 1.27
CA HIS A 46 -11.26 14.13 0.50
C HIS A 46 -12.07 13.26 -0.47
N GLN A 47 -12.22 11.97 -0.20
CA GLN A 47 -13.07 11.07 -0.96
C GLN A 47 -14.48 11.02 -0.37
N ASP A 48 -15.44 10.55 -1.17
CA ASP A 48 -16.84 10.50 -0.78
C ASP A 48 -17.23 9.26 0.03
N SER A 49 -16.39 8.20 -0.04
CA SER A 49 -16.60 6.94 0.70
C SER A 49 -15.30 6.43 1.34
N TRP A 50 -15.44 5.55 2.32
CA TRP A 50 -14.30 4.93 3.00
C TRP A 50 -13.51 4.00 2.07
N GLU A 51 -14.21 3.33 1.17
CA GLU A 51 -13.62 2.44 0.17
C GLU A 51 -12.80 3.23 -0.86
N GLU A 52 -13.29 4.40 -1.28
CA GLU A 52 -12.52 5.31 -2.15
C GLU A 52 -11.33 5.92 -1.42
N ALA A 53 -11.48 6.23 -0.13
CA ALA A 53 -10.37 6.69 0.70
C ALA A 53 -9.28 5.62 0.78
N GLU A 54 -9.63 4.36 1.01
CA GLU A 54 -8.69 3.24 1.03
C GLU A 54 -7.97 3.07 -0.31
N SER A 55 -8.70 3.20 -1.43
CA SER A 55 -8.11 3.23 -2.78
C SER A 55 -7.08 4.35 -2.94
N ALA A 56 -7.39 5.54 -2.42
CA ALA A 56 -6.47 6.67 -2.46
C ALA A 56 -5.22 6.46 -1.61
N PHE A 57 -5.32 5.75 -0.46
CA PHE A 57 -4.16 5.34 0.33
C PHE A 57 -3.24 4.41 -0.47
N GLN A 58 -3.80 3.42 -1.18
CA GLN A 58 -3.01 2.51 -2.02
C GLN A 58 -2.30 3.25 -3.14
N LYS A 59 -3.01 4.10 -3.87
CA LYS A 59 -2.43 4.91 -4.94
C LYS A 59 -1.24 5.73 -4.44
N LYS A 60 -1.40 6.43 -3.31
CA LYS A 60 -0.32 7.20 -2.70
C LYS A 60 0.88 6.34 -2.31
N ALA A 61 0.67 5.15 -1.75
CA ALA A 61 1.76 4.26 -1.38
C ALA A 61 2.54 3.78 -2.61
N VAL A 62 1.85 3.45 -3.71
CA VAL A 62 2.49 3.09 -4.98
C VAL A 62 3.26 4.26 -5.58
N ASP A 63 2.69 5.48 -5.57
CA ASP A 63 3.38 6.67 -6.05
C ASP A 63 4.67 6.92 -5.27
N ILE A 64 4.63 6.87 -3.93
CA ILE A 64 5.79 7.10 -3.08
C ILE A 64 6.87 6.01 -3.28
N VAL A 65 6.50 4.74 -3.39
CA VAL A 65 7.51 3.68 -3.61
C VAL A 65 8.18 3.82 -4.98
N MET A 66 7.44 4.24 -6.00
CA MET A 66 8.01 4.51 -7.32
C MET A 66 8.92 5.75 -7.32
N GLU A 67 8.52 6.80 -6.61
CA GLU A 67 9.35 8.01 -6.43
C GLU A 67 10.67 7.67 -5.72
N LYS A 68 10.60 6.96 -4.60
CA LYS A 68 11.79 6.50 -3.86
C LYS A 68 12.72 5.64 -4.72
N ALA A 69 12.16 4.81 -5.57
CA ALA A 69 12.91 3.95 -6.48
C ALA A 69 13.39 4.67 -7.74
N ASN A 70 13.04 5.95 -7.91
CA ASN A 70 13.28 6.70 -9.14
C ASN A 70 12.88 5.91 -10.39
N THR A 71 11.69 5.31 -10.36
CA THR A 71 11.16 4.45 -11.41
C THR A 71 9.80 4.95 -11.90
N ASN A 72 9.32 4.37 -12.97
CA ASN A 72 8.02 4.69 -13.55
C ASN A 72 7.25 3.40 -13.91
N PRO A 73 5.94 3.48 -14.17
CA PRO A 73 5.13 2.30 -14.47
C PRO A 73 5.65 1.43 -15.63
N ALA A 74 6.26 2.04 -16.66
CA ALA A 74 6.77 1.28 -17.80
C ALA A 74 7.95 0.34 -17.48
N LEU A 75 8.56 0.51 -16.31
CA LEU A 75 9.65 -0.34 -15.82
C LEU A 75 9.19 -1.40 -14.82
N ILE A 76 7.90 -1.48 -14.55
CA ILE A 76 7.29 -2.43 -13.64
C ILE A 76 6.58 -3.51 -14.47
N ASP A 77 6.93 -4.76 -14.22
CA ASP A 77 6.37 -5.88 -14.99
C ASP A 77 5.01 -6.34 -14.44
N LEU A 78 4.78 -6.17 -13.13
CA LEU A 78 3.60 -6.67 -12.45
C LEU A 78 3.30 -5.86 -11.19
N LEU A 79 2.02 -5.62 -10.93
CA LEU A 79 1.51 -5.06 -9.70
C LEU A 79 0.60 -6.08 -9.00
N LEU A 80 0.95 -6.43 -7.78
CA LEU A 80 0.16 -7.30 -6.91
C LEU A 80 -0.48 -6.45 -5.83
N ALA A 81 -1.80 -6.40 -5.81
CA ALA A 81 -2.51 -5.56 -4.87
C ALA A 81 -3.56 -6.36 -4.09
N GLY A 82 -3.83 -5.93 -2.89
CA GLY A 82 -4.91 -6.46 -2.09
C GLY A 82 -5.28 -5.51 -0.97
N ASP A 83 -6.46 -5.69 -0.46
CA ASP A 83 -6.98 -4.95 0.68
C ASP A 83 -7.62 -5.89 1.70
N LEU A 84 -8.13 -5.35 2.79
CA LEU A 84 -8.75 -6.16 3.82
C LEU A 84 -10.17 -6.60 3.44
N LEU A 85 -10.80 -5.95 2.47
CA LEU A 85 -12.15 -6.25 2.02
C LEU A 85 -12.18 -7.45 1.08
N GLY A 86 -13.11 -8.38 1.30
CA GLY A 86 -13.15 -9.66 0.58
C GLY A 86 -13.37 -9.57 -0.93
N GLN A 87 -13.73 -8.40 -1.44
CA GLN A 87 -13.96 -8.17 -2.88
C GLN A 87 -12.83 -7.41 -3.56
N SER A 88 -11.77 -7.05 -2.83
CA SER A 88 -10.63 -6.30 -3.33
C SER A 88 -11.03 -5.00 -4.06
N ILE A 89 -12.05 -4.31 -3.53
CA ILE A 89 -12.61 -3.10 -4.14
C ILE A 89 -11.55 -1.99 -4.11
N ALA A 90 -10.95 -1.77 -2.93
CA ALA A 90 -9.98 -0.70 -2.76
C ALA A 90 -8.76 -0.89 -3.66
N SER A 91 -8.24 -2.12 -3.76
CA SER A 91 -7.09 -2.42 -4.61
C SER A 91 -7.42 -2.33 -6.10
N SER A 92 -8.60 -2.77 -6.52
CA SER A 92 -9.00 -2.69 -7.93
C SER A 92 -9.11 -1.25 -8.44
N PHE A 93 -9.72 -0.37 -7.64
CA PHE A 93 -9.84 1.05 -8.02
C PHE A 93 -8.57 1.85 -7.73
N GLY A 94 -7.88 1.56 -6.62
CA GLY A 94 -6.65 2.27 -6.24
C GLY A 94 -5.50 2.07 -7.21
N THR A 95 -5.49 0.96 -7.94
CA THR A 95 -4.43 0.62 -8.90
C THR A 95 -4.84 0.75 -10.36
N ALA A 96 -6.10 1.11 -10.65
CA ALA A 96 -6.66 1.17 -12.01
C ALA A 96 -5.92 2.14 -12.95
N ASP A 97 -5.36 3.22 -12.41
CA ASP A 97 -4.66 4.24 -13.21
C ASP A 97 -3.23 3.84 -13.59
N PHE A 98 -2.70 2.75 -13.03
CA PHE A 98 -1.35 2.29 -13.36
C PHE A 98 -1.39 1.38 -14.59
N PRO A 99 -0.73 1.73 -15.70
CA PRO A 99 -0.68 0.91 -16.91
C PRO A 99 0.29 -0.27 -16.76
N VAL A 100 0.04 -1.10 -15.75
CA VAL A 100 0.86 -2.27 -15.39
C VAL A 100 -0.08 -3.47 -15.24
N PRO A 101 0.29 -4.66 -15.68
CA PRO A 101 -0.48 -5.86 -15.40
C PRO A 101 -0.76 -6.00 -13.90
N HIS A 102 -2.03 -6.23 -13.55
CA HIS A 102 -2.50 -6.25 -12.17
C HIS A 102 -3.05 -7.62 -11.80
N ILE A 103 -2.68 -8.11 -10.61
CA ILE A 103 -3.28 -9.29 -9.99
C ILE A 103 -3.77 -8.90 -8.60
N GLY A 104 -5.09 -9.02 -8.38
CA GLY A 104 -5.71 -8.86 -7.09
C GLY A 104 -5.50 -10.12 -6.23
N LEU A 105 -5.11 -9.91 -4.98
CA LEU A 105 -4.87 -10.99 -4.01
C LEU A 105 -5.64 -10.71 -2.73
N TYR A 106 -6.23 -11.78 -2.17
CA TYR A 106 -6.94 -11.68 -0.91
C TYR A 106 -6.54 -12.79 0.05
N GLY A 107 -6.18 -12.40 1.24
CA GLY A 107 -5.84 -13.29 2.35
C GLY A 107 -6.16 -12.63 3.71
N ALA A 108 -7.13 -11.69 3.72
CA ALA A 108 -7.46 -10.86 4.88
C ALA A 108 -6.19 -10.27 5.53
N CYS A 109 -5.96 -10.51 6.82
CA CYS A 109 -4.79 -10.00 7.54
C CYS A 109 -3.45 -10.52 7.01
N SER A 110 -3.43 -11.58 6.19
CA SER A 110 -2.22 -12.15 5.60
C SER A 110 -1.90 -11.61 4.20
N THR A 111 -2.71 -10.71 3.65
CA THR A 111 -2.60 -10.22 2.26
C THR A 111 -1.21 -9.66 1.97
N CYS A 112 -0.58 -8.94 2.91
CA CYS A 112 0.77 -8.42 2.74
C CYS A 112 1.80 -9.55 2.50
N GLY A 113 1.80 -10.57 3.36
CA GLY A 113 2.66 -11.75 3.17
C GLY A 113 2.37 -12.50 1.88
N LEU A 114 1.08 -12.59 1.51
CA LEU A 114 0.63 -13.24 0.29
C LEU A 114 1.12 -12.50 -0.97
N THR A 115 1.02 -11.19 -1.03
CA THR A 115 1.53 -10.40 -2.16
C THR A 115 3.03 -10.50 -2.27
N LEU A 116 3.76 -10.40 -1.16
CA LEU A 116 5.23 -10.53 -1.13
C LEU A 116 5.69 -11.92 -1.59
N LEU A 117 5.05 -12.99 -1.10
CA LEU A 117 5.38 -14.37 -1.50
C LEU A 117 5.13 -14.59 -2.99
N ASN A 118 3.98 -14.13 -3.50
CA ASN A 118 3.68 -14.24 -4.93
C ASN A 118 4.64 -13.41 -5.77
N GLY A 119 4.90 -12.15 -5.42
CA GLY A 119 5.85 -11.30 -6.12
C GLY A 119 7.25 -11.91 -6.19
N ALA A 120 7.72 -12.44 -5.06
CA ALA A 120 8.99 -13.16 -5.02
C ALA A 120 9.00 -14.41 -5.90
N SER A 121 7.90 -15.15 -5.96
CA SER A 121 7.76 -16.33 -6.81
C SER A 121 7.81 -15.98 -8.30
N TRP A 122 7.16 -14.90 -8.72
CA TRP A 122 7.21 -14.41 -10.10
C TRP A 122 8.62 -14.02 -10.52
N ILE A 123 9.34 -13.33 -9.64
CA ILE A 123 10.73 -12.91 -9.91
C ILE A 123 11.67 -14.12 -9.91
N ALA A 124 11.59 -14.98 -8.90
CA ALA A 124 12.44 -16.16 -8.78
C ALA A 124 12.22 -17.16 -9.92
N GLY A 125 10.99 -17.24 -10.44
CA GLY A 125 10.60 -18.03 -11.61
C GLY A 125 11.03 -17.42 -12.96
N GLY A 126 11.55 -16.19 -12.96
CA GLY A 126 11.98 -15.51 -14.17
C GLY A 126 10.85 -14.90 -15.00
N HIS A 127 9.63 -14.83 -14.46
CA HIS A 127 8.46 -14.29 -15.15
C HIS A 127 8.35 -12.76 -15.03
N ALA A 128 9.01 -12.16 -14.05
CA ALA A 128 9.08 -10.72 -13.84
C ALA A 128 10.46 -10.32 -13.32
N LYS A 129 10.85 -9.07 -13.55
CA LYS A 129 12.10 -8.47 -13.06
C LYS A 129 11.85 -7.51 -11.92
N LYS A 130 10.76 -6.74 -12.00
CA LYS A 130 10.32 -5.77 -11.00
C LYS A 130 8.84 -5.94 -10.73
N VAL A 131 8.48 -6.12 -9.48
CA VAL A 131 7.10 -6.30 -9.02
C VAL A 131 6.81 -5.32 -7.90
N ILE A 132 5.69 -4.61 -8.00
CA ILE A 132 5.15 -3.83 -6.89
C ILE A 132 4.13 -4.69 -6.14
N CYS A 133 4.27 -4.75 -4.82
CA CYS A 133 3.31 -5.35 -3.91
C CYS A 133 2.71 -4.23 -3.05
N VAL A 134 1.40 -4.06 -3.05
CA VAL A 134 0.72 -3.05 -2.25
C VAL A 134 -0.46 -3.65 -1.50
N THR A 135 -0.63 -3.24 -0.27
CA THR A 135 -1.77 -3.66 0.57
C THR A 135 -2.27 -2.51 1.42
N SER A 136 -3.55 -2.55 1.75
CA SER A 136 -4.19 -1.52 2.56
C SER A 136 -5.21 -2.08 3.53
N SER A 137 -5.63 -1.21 4.42
CA SER A 137 -6.86 -1.29 5.18
C SER A 137 -7.35 0.11 5.52
N HIS A 138 -8.65 0.25 5.74
CA HIS A 138 -9.24 1.46 6.28
C HIS A 138 -10.11 1.09 7.47
N PHE A 139 -9.94 1.77 8.60
CA PHE A 139 -10.67 1.47 9.83
C PHE A 139 -12.18 1.37 9.60
N ALA A 140 -12.78 2.37 8.96
CA ALA A 140 -14.22 2.44 8.82
C ALA A 140 -14.78 1.39 7.86
N SER A 141 -14.12 1.10 6.74
CA SER A 141 -14.54 0.04 5.82
C SER A 141 -14.42 -1.34 6.47
N ALA A 142 -13.33 -1.57 7.22
CA ALA A 142 -13.12 -2.82 7.95
C ALA A 142 -14.17 -3.02 9.06
N GLU A 143 -14.49 -1.98 9.83
CA GLU A 143 -15.52 -2.05 10.86
C GLU A 143 -16.90 -2.35 10.26
N LYS A 144 -17.21 -1.75 9.11
CA LYS A 144 -18.45 -1.98 8.37
C LYS A 144 -18.60 -3.43 7.92
N GLU A 145 -17.53 -4.06 7.45
CA GLU A 145 -17.56 -5.42 6.91
C GLU A 145 -17.45 -6.49 8.01
N PHE A 146 -16.53 -6.29 8.95
CA PHE A 146 -16.15 -7.37 9.90
C PHE A 146 -16.79 -7.24 11.27
N ARG A 147 -17.28 -6.07 11.65
CA ARG A 147 -18.02 -5.89 12.90
C ARG A 147 -19.51 -6.12 12.69
N PHE A 148 -19.89 -7.35 12.76
CA PHE A 148 -21.32 -7.68 12.80
C PHE A 148 -21.82 -7.64 14.27
N PRO A 149 -22.97 -7.08 14.56
CA PRO A 149 -23.84 -6.31 13.67
C PRO A 149 -23.67 -4.79 13.86
N LEU A 150 -22.78 -4.17 13.14
CA LEU A 150 -22.62 -2.70 13.19
C LEU A 150 -23.94 -1.97 12.92
N ALA A 151 -24.77 -2.52 12.02
CA ALA A 151 -26.08 -1.97 11.68
C ALA A 151 -27.07 -1.90 12.86
N TYR A 152 -26.83 -2.66 13.93
CA TYR A 152 -27.61 -2.62 15.15
C TYR A 152 -27.04 -1.66 16.21
N GLY A 153 -26.06 -0.84 15.83
CA GLY A 153 -25.47 0.16 16.71
C GLY A 153 -24.61 -0.42 17.84
N ASN A 154 -24.09 -1.63 17.69
CA ASN A 154 -23.20 -2.21 18.68
C ASN A 154 -21.92 -1.39 18.81
N GLN A 155 -21.62 -1.01 20.04
CA GLN A 155 -20.39 -0.30 20.35
C GLN A 155 -19.22 -1.25 20.34
N ARG A 156 -18.09 -0.74 19.87
CA ARG A 156 -16.81 -1.45 19.96
C ARG A 156 -16.37 -1.54 21.42
N PRO A 157 -16.09 -2.72 21.99
CA PRO A 157 -15.55 -2.81 23.34
C PRO A 157 -14.16 -2.15 23.40
N GLU A 158 -13.82 -1.56 24.51
CA GLU A 158 -12.52 -0.89 24.71
C GLU A 158 -11.33 -1.82 24.53
N SER A 159 -11.51 -3.11 24.79
CA SER A 159 -10.49 -4.17 24.61
C SER A 159 -10.28 -4.59 23.16
N SER A 160 -11.11 -4.14 22.20
CA SER A 160 -10.95 -4.49 20.79
C SER A 160 -9.73 -3.82 20.20
N THR A 161 -8.97 -4.56 19.39
CA THR A 161 -7.92 -3.98 18.54
C THR A 161 -8.52 -3.03 17.52
N TRP A 162 -7.76 -1.98 17.22
CA TRP A 162 -8.11 -1.02 16.22
C TRP A 162 -7.58 -1.44 14.86
N THR A 163 -8.42 -1.47 13.83
CA THR A 163 -7.96 -1.71 12.48
C THR A 163 -7.17 -0.49 11.98
N VAL A 164 -6.01 -0.74 11.40
CA VAL A 164 -5.15 0.32 10.86
C VAL A 164 -5.80 0.97 9.65
N THR A 165 -5.70 2.30 9.57
CA THR A 165 -5.97 3.05 8.34
C THR A 165 -4.64 3.36 7.67
N GLY A 166 -4.40 2.74 6.51
CA GLY A 166 -3.16 2.97 5.78
C GLY A 166 -2.89 1.97 4.69
N SER A 167 -1.80 2.20 3.99
CA SER A 167 -1.29 1.35 2.92
C SER A 167 0.22 1.23 2.99
N GLY A 168 0.71 0.02 2.68
CA GLY A 168 2.13 -0.27 2.51
C GLY A 168 2.41 -0.78 1.12
N ALA A 169 3.44 -0.24 0.47
CA ALA A 169 3.90 -0.68 -0.84
C ALA A 169 5.37 -1.11 -0.80
N PHE A 170 5.70 -2.15 -1.55
CA PHE A 170 7.05 -2.69 -1.65
C PHE A 170 7.42 -2.87 -3.12
N LEU A 171 8.63 -2.48 -3.48
CA LEU A 171 9.22 -2.81 -4.76
C LEU A 171 10.17 -4.00 -4.60
N LEU A 172 9.87 -5.07 -5.31
CA LEU A 172 10.71 -6.26 -5.37
C LEU A 172 11.51 -6.30 -6.67
N SER A 173 12.74 -6.81 -6.60
CA SER A 173 13.61 -7.00 -7.76
C SER A 173 14.48 -8.25 -7.60
N GLY A 174 14.82 -8.89 -8.73
CA GLY A 174 15.81 -9.97 -8.78
C GLY A 174 17.27 -9.49 -8.67
N LYS A 175 17.48 -8.18 -8.60
CA LYS A 175 18.81 -7.58 -8.40
C LYS A 175 18.75 -6.61 -7.23
N PRO A 176 19.78 -6.60 -6.38
CA PRO A 176 19.85 -5.55 -5.37
C PRO A 176 20.03 -4.22 -6.10
N ASP A 177 19.25 -3.22 -5.74
CA ASP A 177 19.61 -1.86 -6.09
C ASP A 177 20.91 -1.51 -5.35
N LYS A 178 21.75 -0.68 -5.98
CA LYS A 178 22.87 -0.09 -5.27
C LYS A 178 22.25 0.61 -4.07
N ILE A 179 22.48 0.07 -2.88
CA ILE A 179 21.93 0.58 -1.64
C ILE A 179 22.30 2.07 -1.58
N ALA A 180 21.36 2.92 -1.92
CA ALA A 180 21.39 4.27 -1.43
C ALA A 180 21.32 4.07 0.09
N ASN A 181 22.43 4.30 0.77
CA ASN A 181 22.58 4.10 2.19
C ASN A 181 21.29 4.52 2.86
N ILE A 182 20.62 3.60 3.54
CA ILE A 182 19.63 3.90 4.57
C ILE A 182 20.45 4.49 5.74
N SER A 183 21.15 5.59 5.45
CA SER A 183 21.66 6.45 6.47
C SER A 183 20.44 7.21 6.98
N SER A 184 20.04 6.90 8.20
CA SER A 184 19.19 7.72 9.02
C SER A 184 19.52 9.20 8.80
N ASN A 185 18.83 9.88 7.89
CA ASN A 185 18.84 11.33 7.81
C ASN A 185 18.02 11.89 8.98
N LYS A 186 18.58 11.74 10.18
CA LYS A 186 18.30 12.64 11.28
C LYS A 186 19.03 13.94 10.97
N SER A 187 18.42 14.84 10.25
CA SER A 187 18.59 16.29 10.38
C SER A 187 18.08 17.01 9.13
N ASN A 188 17.01 17.68 9.29
CA ASN A 188 16.51 18.89 8.64
C ASN A 188 15.03 18.83 8.26
N SER A 189 14.19 18.62 9.25
CA SER A 189 12.77 19.01 9.17
C SER A 189 12.61 20.47 9.65
N ASN A 190 13.14 21.39 8.89
CA ASN A 190 12.73 22.78 8.94
C ASN A 190 13.03 23.39 7.58
N LYS A 191 12.10 23.25 6.65
CA LYS A 191 11.70 24.23 5.63
C LYS A 191 10.94 23.56 4.50
N GLN A 192 9.81 24.18 4.23
CA GLN A 192 8.95 24.08 3.04
C GLN A 192 7.74 23.14 3.14
N THR A 193 6.77 23.61 3.93
CA THR A 193 5.38 23.60 3.49
C THR A 193 5.27 24.57 2.31
N SER A 194 5.58 24.12 1.11
CA SER A 194 5.20 24.80 -0.12
C SER A 194 4.05 24.01 -0.75
N SER A 195 2.88 24.64 -0.67
CA SER A 195 1.68 24.47 -1.48
C SER A 195 1.85 23.56 -2.69
N ILE A 196 1.40 22.33 -2.57
CA ILE A 196 0.93 21.57 -3.73
C ILE A 196 -0.46 22.14 -4.00
N SER A 197 -0.54 23.00 -5.01
CA SER A 197 -1.78 23.65 -5.42
C SER A 197 -2.80 22.57 -5.83
N ALA A 198 -4.05 22.84 -5.46
CA ALA A 198 -5.24 22.02 -5.74
C ALA A 198 -5.56 21.87 -7.25
N ASP A 199 -4.72 22.35 -8.15
CA ASP A 199 -5.03 22.49 -9.58
C ASP A 199 -4.81 21.25 -10.42
N LYS A 200 -4.30 20.16 -9.88
CA LYS A 200 -4.14 18.89 -10.64
C LYS A 200 -5.26 17.87 -10.45
N CYS A 201 -6.23 18.13 -9.58
CA CYS A 201 -7.34 17.20 -9.34
C CYS A 201 -8.57 17.46 -10.23
N ASN A 202 -8.57 18.52 -11.03
CA ASN A 202 -9.75 18.91 -11.83
C ASN A 202 -9.77 18.41 -13.29
N SER A 203 -8.84 17.55 -13.72
CA SER A 203 -8.81 17.07 -15.12
C SER A 203 -9.70 15.84 -15.40
N ILE A 204 -10.37 15.28 -14.40
CA ILE A 204 -11.18 14.06 -14.55
C ILE A 204 -12.69 14.35 -14.76
N LYS A 205 -13.13 15.59 -14.66
CA LYS A 205 -14.56 15.93 -14.79
C LYS A 205 -15.08 16.15 -16.24
N ASN A 206 -14.27 15.99 -17.27
CA ASN A 206 -14.66 16.30 -18.66
C ASN A 206 -14.61 15.13 -19.64
N VAL A 207 -14.89 13.91 -19.21
CA VAL A 207 -15.14 12.79 -20.12
C VAL A 207 -16.47 12.15 -19.78
N ARG A 208 -17.56 12.91 -19.96
CA ARG A 208 -18.93 12.41 -20.19
C ARG A 208 -19.72 13.51 -20.90
N ASN A 209 -19.69 13.47 -22.21
CA ASN A 209 -20.77 13.77 -23.14
C ASN A 209 -20.54 12.94 -24.40
#